data_b3578af82ec4d282875d7c039aaa61cb
#
_entry.id   b3578af82ec4d282875d7c039aaa61cb
#
_cell.length_a   1.000
_cell.length_b   1.000
_cell.length_c   1.000
_cell.angle_alpha   90.00
_cell.angle_beta   90.00
_cell.angle_gamma   90.00
#
_symmetry.space_group_name_H-M   'P 1'
#
loop_
_entity.id
_entity.type
_entity.pdbx_description
1 polymer ?
#
loop_
_entity_poly.entity_id
_entity_poly.type
_entity_poly.pdbx_seq_one_letter_code
_entity_poly.pdbx_strand_id
1 'polypeptide(L)'
;MKTLFIDKEIKYIGSQLAPHWIYKNFHLQGDAIVAFVGEVDVKLSEMVDIEDVINNEPIYSRSMLNFIIEQFDISLLGMIYAQRMFITIIKEVLEQYGINVKRKGDDLFYQNRKLSVSIATKSLCSCLIHTGLNIIKEGAPIKASDLKEMGVNNIKEFALLVLEKYKSEVESIKMAQYKVRGVF
;
A
#
# COMPACT_ATOMS: atom_id res chain seq x y z
N MET A 1 -8.60 -7.99 -11.08
CA MET A 1 -8.40 -7.70 -9.64
C MET A 1 -9.62 -6.98 -9.07
N LYS A 2 -10.06 -7.30 -7.84
CA LYS A 2 -11.19 -6.62 -7.16
C LYS A 2 -10.68 -5.44 -6.33
N THR A 3 -11.48 -4.37 -6.23
CA THR A 3 -11.13 -3.15 -5.50
C THR A 3 -12.26 -2.74 -4.56
N LEU A 4 -11.92 -2.16 -3.41
CA LEU A 4 -12.90 -1.61 -2.48
C LEU A 4 -12.28 -0.48 -1.65
N PHE A 5 -12.95 0.66 -1.57
CA PHE A 5 -12.72 1.63 -0.50
C PHE A 5 -13.68 1.35 0.64
N ILE A 6 -13.16 1.18 1.86
CA ILE A 6 -13.93 0.86 3.05
C ILE A 6 -14.21 2.18 3.78
N ASP A 7 -15.48 2.59 3.83
CA ASP A 7 -15.89 3.87 4.45
C ASP A 7 -15.75 3.88 5.98
N LYS A 8 -15.66 2.69 6.60
CA LYS A 8 -15.45 2.56 8.04
C LYS A 8 -13.97 2.74 8.38
N GLU A 9 -13.67 3.53 9.40
CA GLU A 9 -12.31 3.60 9.95
C GLU A 9 -11.89 2.26 10.56
N ILE A 10 -10.66 1.84 10.25
CA ILE A 10 -10.08 0.60 10.76
C ILE A 10 -8.69 0.93 11.34
N LYS A 11 -8.49 0.65 12.63
CA LYS A 11 -7.16 0.71 13.23
C LYS A 11 -6.31 -0.43 12.66
N TYR A 12 -5.19 -0.09 12.01
CA TYR A 12 -4.24 -1.06 11.51
C TYR A 12 -3.20 -1.38 12.58
N ILE A 13 -3.09 -2.66 12.94
CA ILE A 13 -2.19 -3.15 14.00
C ILE A 13 -1.24 -4.25 13.53
N GLY A 14 -1.12 -4.48 12.20
CA GLY A 14 -0.32 -5.55 11.62
C GLY A 14 -1.12 -6.82 11.33
N SER A 15 -2.00 -7.23 12.22
CA SER A 15 -2.79 -8.48 12.07
C SER A 15 -3.70 -8.52 10.84
N GLN A 16 -4.00 -7.38 10.23
CA GLN A 16 -4.75 -7.28 8.98
C GLN A 16 -3.92 -7.75 7.76
N LEU A 17 -2.59 -7.77 7.86
CA LEU A 17 -1.70 -8.28 6.82
C LEU A 17 -1.62 -9.82 6.90
N ALA A 18 -2.77 -10.45 6.74
CA ALA A 18 -2.95 -11.89 6.88
C ALA A 18 -3.71 -12.48 5.69
N PRO A 19 -3.43 -13.74 5.31
CA PRO A 19 -4.10 -14.38 4.19
C PRO A 19 -5.61 -14.44 4.41
N HIS A 20 -6.35 -14.17 3.33
CA HIS A 20 -7.81 -14.11 3.30
C HIS A 20 -8.45 -13.05 4.21
N TRP A 21 -7.69 -12.11 4.78
CA TRP A 21 -8.28 -11.04 5.59
C TRP A 21 -9.30 -10.22 4.79
N ILE A 22 -8.96 -9.87 3.54
CA ILE A 22 -9.86 -9.17 2.62
C ILE A 22 -11.12 -10.00 2.35
N TYR A 23 -10.96 -11.28 2.04
CA TYR A 23 -12.09 -12.15 1.75
C TYR A 23 -13.01 -12.37 2.96
N LYS A 24 -12.44 -12.63 4.13
CA LYS A 24 -13.20 -12.88 5.37
C LYS A 24 -14.05 -11.67 5.80
N ASN A 25 -13.53 -10.46 5.59
CA ASN A 25 -14.19 -9.24 6.10
C ASN A 25 -15.07 -8.54 5.04
N PHE A 26 -14.75 -8.68 3.75
CA PHE A 26 -15.40 -7.92 2.68
C PHE A 26 -15.91 -8.80 1.53
N HIS A 27 -15.82 -10.12 1.64
CA HIS A 27 -16.29 -11.08 0.63
C HIS A 27 -15.69 -10.91 -0.77
N LEU A 28 -14.51 -10.31 -0.87
CA LEU A 28 -13.76 -10.17 -2.12
C LEU A 28 -12.84 -11.38 -2.31
N GLN A 29 -13.31 -12.40 -3.00
CA GLN A 29 -12.56 -13.63 -3.26
C GLN A 29 -11.55 -13.44 -4.40
N GLY A 30 -10.32 -13.95 -4.24
CA GLY A 30 -9.21 -13.87 -5.22
C GLY A 30 -8.40 -12.59 -5.07
N ASP A 31 -7.62 -12.25 -6.11
CA ASP A 31 -6.77 -11.06 -6.11
C ASP A 31 -7.59 -9.80 -5.82
N ALA A 32 -7.20 -9.07 -4.79
CA ALA A 32 -7.92 -7.89 -4.35
C ALA A 32 -6.99 -6.83 -3.74
N ILE A 33 -7.43 -5.59 -3.83
CA ILE A 33 -6.86 -4.45 -3.12
C ILE A 33 -7.99 -3.70 -2.40
N VAL A 34 -7.78 -3.38 -1.15
CA VAL A 34 -8.70 -2.53 -0.37
C VAL A 34 -7.98 -1.31 0.18
N ALA A 35 -8.72 -0.22 0.35
CA ALA A 35 -8.22 0.99 1.00
C ALA A 35 -9.16 1.40 2.14
N PHE A 36 -8.59 1.92 3.22
CA PHE A 36 -9.33 2.44 4.38
C PHE A 36 -8.51 3.51 5.11
N VAL A 37 -9.20 4.34 5.86
CA VAL A 37 -8.58 5.33 6.76
C VAL A 37 -8.57 4.78 8.18
N GLY A 38 -7.51 5.06 8.92
CA GLY A 38 -7.45 4.75 10.36
C GLY A 38 -6.10 5.02 10.99
N GLU A 39 -6.09 4.90 12.31
CA GLU A 39 -4.86 4.90 13.11
C GLU A 39 -4.00 3.69 12.75
N VAL A 40 -2.69 3.87 12.74
CA VAL A 40 -1.71 2.79 12.60
C VAL A 40 -0.91 2.68 13.89
N ASP A 41 -0.86 1.47 14.45
CA ASP A 41 -0.17 1.18 15.71
C ASP A 41 0.39 -0.26 15.64
N VAL A 42 1.50 -0.43 14.94
CA VAL A 42 2.14 -1.73 14.74
C VAL A 42 3.26 -1.90 15.74
N LYS A 43 3.07 -2.82 16.68
CA LYS A 43 4.07 -3.19 17.67
C LYS A 43 5.18 -4.03 17.03
N LEU A 44 6.36 -4.02 17.63
CA LEU A 44 7.49 -4.82 17.14
C LEU A 44 7.19 -6.31 16.99
N SER A 45 6.32 -6.87 17.85
CA SER A 45 5.88 -8.27 17.76
C SER A 45 5.05 -8.59 16.50
N GLU A 46 4.43 -7.58 15.89
CA GLU A 46 3.59 -7.69 14.69
C GLU A 46 4.31 -7.20 13.42
N MET A 47 5.53 -6.68 13.58
CA MET A 47 6.32 -6.16 12.48
C MET A 47 6.82 -7.28 11.58
N VAL A 48 6.60 -7.12 10.28
CA VAL A 48 7.06 -8.06 9.24
C VAL A 48 8.46 -7.67 8.74
N ASP A 49 8.82 -6.38 8.80
CA ASP A 49 10.14 -5.91 8.46
C ASP A 49 11.13 -6.24 9.57
N ILE A 50 12.08 -7.13 9.26
CA ILE A 50 13.10 -7.56 10.22
C ILE A 50 14.11 -6.45 10.51
N GLU A 51 14.38 -5.56 9.56
CA GLU A 51 15.29 -4.43 9.76
C GLU A 51 14.69 -3.44 10.78
N ASP A 52 13.40 -3.12 10.67
CA ASP A 52 12.69 -2.29 11.64
C ASP A 52 12.65 -2.94 13.04
N VAL A 53 12.47 -4.27 13.11
CA VAL A 53 12.53 -5.01 14.39
C VAL A 53 13.91 -4.91 15.02
N ILE A 54 14.98 -5.10 14.25
CA ILE A 54 16.38 -5.01 14.74
C ILE A 54 16.68 -3.59 15.23
N ASN A 55 16.18 -2.59 14.51
CA ASN A 55 16.38 -1.17 14.85
C ASN A 55 15.46 -0.67 15.95
N ASN A 56 14.51 -1.48 16.43
CA ASN A 56 13.50 -1.12 17.42
C ASN A 56 12.64 0.09 16.97
N GLU A 57 12.20 0.07 15.71
CA GLU A 57 11.44 1.14 15.06
C GLU A 57 9.96 0.73 14.86
N PRO A 58 9.07 0.88 15.88
CA PRO A 58 7.65 0.60 15.72
C PRO A 58 7.00 1.64 14.80
N ILE A 59 5.91 1.25 14.12
CA ILE A 59 5.15 2.15 13.26
C ILE A 59 3.96 2.70 14.04
N TYR A 60 3.90 4.02 14.16
CA TYR A 60 2.75 4.72 14.70
C TYR A 60 2.36 5.92 13.84
N SER A 61 1.08 6.07 13.59
CA SER A 61 0.49 7.26 12.98
C SER A 61 -0.95 7.42 13.41
N ARG A 62 -1.35 8.63 13.78
CA ARG A 62 -2.71 8.94 14.22
C ARG A 62 -3.76 8.74 13.11
N SER A 63 -3.40 8.97 11.86
CA SER A 63 -4.30 8.80 10.73
C SER A 63 -3.52 8.55 9.44
N MET A 64 -3.74 7.39 8.85
CA MET A 64 -3.19 6.99 7.57
C MET A 64 -4.28 6.54 6.60
N LEU A 65 -4.03 6.77 5.32
CA LEU A 65 -4.69 6.03 4.24
C LEU A 65 -3.94 4.73 4.04
N ASN A 66 -4.57 3.63 4.41
CA ASN A 66 -4.00 2.29 4.34
C ASN A 66 -4.50 1.56 3.09
N PHE A 67 -3.60 0.84 2.43
CA PHE A 67 -3.90 -0.11 1.36
C PHE A 67 -3.44 -1.50 1.79
N ILE A 68 -4.29 -2.51 1.59
CA ILE A 68 -3.90 -3.91 1.70
C ILE A 68 -4.17 -4.57 0.35
N ILE A 69 -3.15 -5.23 -0.18
CA ILE A 69 -3.20 -5.98 -1.43
C ILE A 69 -2.96 -7.45 -1.09
N GLU A 70 -3.80 -8.33 -1.63
CA GLU A 70 -3.58 -9.77 -1.61
C GLU A 70 -3.62 -10.32 -3.02
N GLN A 71 -2.59 -11.06 -3.42
CA GLN A 71 -2.49 -11.73 -4.71
C GLN A 71 -2.11 -13.21 -4.51
N PHE A 72 -2.73 -14.05 -5.31
CA PHE A 72 -2.47 -15.49 -5.36
C PHE A 72 -1.60 -15.83 -6.59
N ASP A 73 -0.98 -17.00 -6.57
CA ASP A 73 -0.14 -17.50 -7.68
C ASP A 73 1.01 -16.55 -8.09
N ILE A 74 1.54 -15.80 -7.13
CA ILE A 74 2.69 -14.90 -7.30
C ILE A 74 3.81 -15.25 -6.32
N SER A 75 5.05 -15.15 -6.75
CA SER A 75 6.21 -15.30 -5.87
C SER A 75 6.40 -14.07 -4.97
N LEU A 76 7.14 -14.22 -3.86
CA LEU A 76 7.50 -13.06 -3.03
C LEU A 76 8.27 -12.00 -3.83
N LEU A 77 9.20 -12.40 -4.70
CA LEU A 77 9.92 -11.46 -5.57
C LEU A 77 8.96 -10.73 -6.52
N GLY A 78 8.00 -11.46 -7.11
CA GLY A 78 6.96 -10.86 -7.95
C GLY A 78 6.12 -9.84 -7.17
N MET A 79 5.78 -10.16 -5.90
CA MET A 79 5.03 -9.25 -5.04
C MET A 79 5.84 -8.01 -4.64
N ILE A 80 7.16 -8.13 -4.48
CA ILE A 80 8.06 -6.98 -4.27
C ILE A 80 8.09 -6.08 -5.52
N TYR A 81 8.12 -6.64 -6.74
CA TYR A 81 7.97 -5.84 -7.96
C TYR A 81 6.58 -5.16 -8.02
N ALA A 82 5.52 -5.86 -7.65
CA ALA A 82 4.18 -5.29 -7.56
C ALA A 82 4.10 -4.16 -6.52
N GLN A 83 4.78 -4.29 -5.38
CA GLN A 83 4.92 -3.22 -4.38
C GLN A 83 5.58 -1.97 -4.98
N ARG A 84 6.70 -2.14 -5.66
CA ARG A 84 7.43 -1.01 -6.30
C ARG A 84 6.60 -0.34 -7.39
N MET A 85 5.85 -1.10 -8.16
CA MET A 85 4.87 -0.60 -9.12
C MET A 85 3.75 0.17 -8.43
N PHE A 86 3.19 -0.36 -7.35
CA PHE A 86 2.13 0.30 -6.57
C PHE A 86 2.58 1.66 -6.03
N ILE A 87 3.77 1.74 -5.45
CA ILE A 87 4.37 3.00 -4.98
C ILE A 87 4.57 4.00 -6.14
N THR A 88 4.95 3.51 -7.33
CA THR A 88 5.06 4.36 -8.52
C THR A 88 3.70 4.89 -8.96
N ILE A 89 2.66 4.06 -8.91
CA ILE A 89 1.28 4.47 -9.23
C ILE A 89 0.77 5.53 -8.25
N ILE A 90 1.04 5.38 -6.94
CA ILE A 90 0.71 6.43 -5.96
C ILE A 90 1.41 7.74 -6.30
N LYS A 91 2.71 7.69 -6.66
CA LYS A 91 3.46 8.88 -7.11
C LYS A 91 2.81 9.54 -8.32
N GLU A 92 2.44 8.75 -9.34
CA GLU A 92 1.80 9.28 -10.55
C GLU A 92 0.42 9.90 -10.27
N VAL A 93 -0.35 9.33 -9.32
CA VAL A 93 -1.62 9.94 -8.91
C VAL A 93 -1.37 11.27 -8.17
N LEU A 94 -0.35 11.36 -7.30
CA LEU A 94 0.04 12.62 -6.67
C LEU A 94 0.48 13.67 -7.71
N GLU A 95 1.17 13.26 -8.77
CA GLU A 95 1.56 14.15 -9.87
C GLU A 95 0.33 14.73 -10.62
N GLN A 96 -0.78 13.99 -10.72
CA GLN A 96 -2.04 14.51 -11.28
C GLN A 96 -2.66 15.62 -10.39
N TYR A 97 -2.36 15.61 -9.09
CA TYR A 97 -2.71 16.69 -8.16
C TYR A 97 -1.69 17.85 -8.18
N GLY A 98 -0.70 17.81 -9.08
CA GLY A 98 0.40 18.80 -9.11
C GLY A 98 1.43 18.65 -8.01
N ILE A 99 1.43 17.50 -7.31
CA ILE A 99 2.29 17.22 -6.15
C ILE A 99 3.49 16.39 -6.61
N ASN A 100 4.69 16.94 -6.48
CA ASN A 100 5.91 16.23 -6.85
C ASN A 100 6.56 15.59 -5.61
N VAL A 101 6.59 14.26 -5.59
CA VAL A 101 7.24 13.45 -4.55
C VAL A 101 8.44 12.69 -5.10
N LYS A 102 9.45 12.47 -4.28
CA LYS A 102 10.61 11.62 -4.60
C LYS A 102 10.34 10.20 -4.12
N ARG A 103 10.63 9.21 -4.96
CA ARG A 103 10.61 7.79 -4.59
C ARG A 103 12.03 7.29 -4.31
N LYS A 104 12.22 6.60 -3.19
CA LYS A 104 13.44 5.84 -2.90
C LYS A 104 13.01 4.44 -2.45
N GLY A 105 13.23 3.44 -3.31
CA GLY A 105 12.76 2.10 -3.03
C GLY A 105 11.22 2.03 -3.01
N ASP A 106 10.65 1.62 -1.88
CA ASP A 106 9.22 1.56 -1.58
C ASP A 106 8.72 2.75 -0.77
N ASP A 107 9.58 3.72 -0.51
CA ASP A 107 9.23 4.93 0.21
C ASP A 107 8.98 6.13 -0.71
N LEU A 108 8.01 6.96 -0.33
CA LEU A 108 7.74 8.26 -0.89
C LEU A 108 8.16 9.37 0.07
N PHE A 109 8.75 10.42 -0.47
CA PHE A 109 9.23 11.58 0.28
C PHE A 109 8.69 12.87 -0.35
N TYR A 110 8.16 13.76 0.48
CA TYR A 110 7.82 15.12 0.11
C TYR A 110 8.71 16.09 0.88
N GLN A 111 9.43 16.98 0.17
CA GLN A 111 10.39 17.92 0.78
C GLN A 111 11.39 17.25 1.75
N ASN A 112 11.90 16.06 1.36
CA ASN A 112 12.80 15.22 2.15
C ASN A 112 12.21 14.68 3.49
N ARG A 113 10.87 14.68 3.64
CA ARG A 113 10.15 14.08 4.76
C ARG A 113 9.39 12.84 4.28
N LYS A 114 9.39 11.78 5.08
CA LYS A 114 8.76 10.51 4.73
C LYS A 114 7.23 10.63 4.70
N LEU A 115 6.61 10.23 3.58
CA LEU A 115 5.16 10.24 3.40
C LEU A 115 4.54 8.87 3.66
N SER A 116 5.24 7.80 3.30
CA SER A 116 4.69 6.45 3.24
C SER A 116 5.48 5.46 4.08
N VAL A 117 4.80 4.36 4.42
CA VAL A 117 5.39 3.09 4.85
C VAL A 117 4.88 2.00 3.92
N SER A 118 5.70 0.99 3.61
CA SER A 118 5.27 -0.12 2.76
C SER A 118 6.06 -1.38 3.03
N ILE A 119 5.38 -2.52 3.02
CA ILE A 119 6.00 -3.84 3.15
C ILE A 119 5.29 -4.86 2.26
N ALA A 120 6.07 -5.76 1.67
CA ALA A 120 5.57 -6.94 0.97
C ALA A 120 5.98 -8.20 1.73
N THR A 121 5.07 -9.15 1.84
CA THR A 121 5.31 -10.43 2.53
C THR A 121 4.61 -11.58 1.83
N LYS A 122 4.90 -12.81 2.27
CA LYS A 122 4.30 -14.04 1.75
C LYS A 122 3.72 -14.87 2.87
N SER A 123 2.49 -15.33 2.67
CA SER A 123 1.83 -16.38 3.47
C SER A 123 1.99 -17.75 2.82
N LEU A 124 1.35 -18.78 3.39
CA LEU A 124 1.34 -20.13 2.81
C LEU A 124 0.58 -20.20 1.46
N CYS A 125 -0.41 -19.32 1.23
CA CYS A 125 -1.30 -19.41 0.07
C CYS A 125 -1.35 -18.16 -0.80
N SER A 126 -0.85 -17.01 -0.31
CA SER A 126 -0.89 -15.73 -1.01
C SER A 126 0.30 -14.86 -0.66
N CYS A 127 0.54 -13.82 -1.45
CA CYS A 127 1.44 -12.72 -1.12
C CYS A 127 0.64 -11.47 -0.80
N LEU A 128 1.17 -10.64 0.10
CA LEU A 128 0.48 -9.49 0.65
C LEU A 128 1.37 -8.25 0.60
N ILE A 129 0.74 -7.09 0.42
CA ILE A 129 1.37 -5.78 0.61
C ILE A 129 0.50 -4.97 1.58
N HIS A 130 1.13 -4.31 2.53
CA HIS A 130 0.57 -3.15 3.20
C HIS A 130 1.31 -1.90 2.71
N THR A 131 0.57 -0.84 2.46
CA THR A 131 1.10 0.51 2.21
C THR A 131 0.25 1.52 2.95
N GLY A 132 0.89 2.37 3.75
CA GLY A 132 0.25 3.46 4.47
C GLY A 132 0.78 4.83 4.00
N LEU A 133 -0.12 5.78 3.80
CA LEU A 133 0.22 7.19 3.54
C LEU A 133 -0.28 8.05 4.69
N ASN A 134 0.58 8.86 5.29
CA ASN A 134 0.15 9.77 6.35
C ASN A 134 -0.91 10.74 5.83
N ILE A 135 -2.07 10.78 6.48
CA ILE A 135 -3.09 11.82 6.26
C ILE A 135 -2.79 13.02 7.13
N ILE A 136 -2.37 12.78 8.37
CA ILE A 136 -1.99 13.79 9.37
C ILE A 136 -0.69 13.30 10.02
N LYS A 137 0.35 14.13 9.97
CA LYS A 137 1.71 13.78 10.48
C LYS A 137 1.86 13.88 12.01
N GLU A 138 0.88 14.45 12.71
CA GLU A 138 0.94 14.63 14.15
C GLU A 138 1.09 13.31 14.90
N GLY A 139 2.12 13.22 15.75
CA GLY A 139 2.43 12.01 16.51
C GLY A 139 3.37 11.02 15.81
N ALA A 140 3.78 11.27 14.55
CA ALA A 140 4.77 10.43 13.89
C ALA A 140 6.15 10.53 14.60
N PRO A 141 6.84 9.38 14.84
CA PRO A 141 8.14 9.36 15.55
C PRO A 141 9.29 9.95 14.74
N ILE A 142 9.12 10.16 13.44
CA ILE A 142 10.13 10.66 12.51
C ILE A 142 9.63 11.93 11.80
N LYS A 143 10.54 12.65 11.13
CA LYS A 143 10.17 13.79 10.25
C LYS A 143 9.29 13.31 9.10
N ALA A 144 7.97 13.39 9.29
CA ALA A 144 6.97 12.95 8.32
C ALA A 144 6.38 14.13 7.53
N SER A 145 5.88 13.82 6.34
CA SER A 145 4.94 14.62 5.56
C SER A 145 3.58 13.94 5.52
N ASP A 146 2.54 14.67 5.13
CA ASP A 146 1.19 14.16 5.07
C ASP A 146 0.40 14.68 3.86
N LEU A 147 -0.67 13.96 3.50
CA LEU A 147 -1.50 14.27 2.35
C LEU A 147 -2.23 15.61 2.48
N LYS A 148 -2.63 16.00 3.70
CA LYS A 148 -3.34 17.27 3.94
C LYS A 148 -2.44 18.48 3.69
N GLU A 149 -1.19 18.46 4.19
CA GLU A 149 -0.26 19.57 3.93
C GLU A 149 0.09 19.72 2.43
N MET A 150 -0.06 18.64 1.67
CA MET A 150 0.15 18.63 0.22
C MET A 150 -1.09 19.07 -0.59
N GLY A 151 -2.23 19.34 0.07
CA GLY A 151 -3.45 19.79 -0.57
C GLY A 151 -4.39 18.66 -1.05
N VAL A 152 -4.14 17.40 -0.66
CA VAL A 152 -5.08 16.29 -0.94
C VAL A 152 -6.20 16.34 0.10
N ASN A 153 -7.29 17.03 -0.25
CA ASN A 153 -8.41 17.27 0.66
C ASN A 153 -9.44 16.14 0.64
N ASN A 154 -9.65 15.47 -0.50
CA ASN A 154 -10.57 14.36 -0.64
C ASN A 154 -9.81 13.02 -0.67
N ILE A 155 -9.56 12.46 0.52
CA ILE A 155 -8.78 11.21 0.69
C ILE A 155 -9.47 10.03 -0.02
N LYS A 156 -10.82 9.95 0.03
CA LYS A 156 -11.57 8.88 -0.63
C LYS A 156 -11.41 8.93 -2.15
N GLU A 157 -11.55 10.09 -2.76
CA GLU A 157 -11.36 10.27 -4.20
C GLU A 157 -9.94 9.90 -4.63
N PHE A 158 -8.94 10.39 -3.90
CA PHE A 158 -7.55 10.03 -4.13
C PHE A 158 -7.34 8.51 -4.04
N ALA A 159 -7.89 7.85 -3.00
CA ALA A 159 -7.79 6.41 -2.82
C ALA A 159 -8.45 5.64 -3.98
N LEU A 160 -9.63 6.06 -4.43
CA LEU A 160 -10.34 5.43 -5.55
C LEU A 160 -9.54 5.53 -6.87
N LEU A 161 -8.89 6.66 -7.13
CA LEU A 161 -8.00 6.81 -8.28
C LEU A 161 -6.81 5.84 -8.21
N VAL A 162 -6.17 5.72 -7.05
CA VAL A 162 -5.06 4.77 -6.83
C VAL A 162 -5.53 3.33 -7.04
N LEU A 163 -6.68 2.95 -6.46
CA LEU A 163 -7.26 1.61 -6.58
C LEU A 163 -7.52 1.23 -8.04
N GLU A 164 -8.17 2.12 -8.81
CA GLU A 164 -8.52 1.84 -10.20
C GLU A 164 -7.28 1.80 -11.09
N LYS A 165 -6.32 2.70 -10.87
CA LYS A 165 -5.08 2.72 -11.64
C LYS A 165 -4.25 1.45 -11.41
N TYR A 166 -4.13 0.99 -10.16
CA TYR A 166 -3.43 -0.24 -9.84
C TYR A 166 -4.12 -1.48 -10.42
N LYS A 167 -5.44 -1.56 -10.29
CA LYS A 167 -6.24 -2.64 -10.91
C LYS A 167 -6.02 -2.70 -12.42
N SER A 168 -6.14 -1.56 -13.10
CA SER A 168 -5.95 -1.46 -14.56
C SER A 168 -4.55 -1.92 -14.98
N GLU A 169 -3.51 -1.52 -14.24
CA GLU A 169 -2.13 -1.93 -14.53
C GLU A 169 -1.93 -3.44 -14.34
N VAL A 170 -2.43 -4.02 -13.24
CA VAL A 170 -2.35 -5.48 -13.00
C VAL A 170 -3.09 -6.27 -14.11
N GLU A 171 -4.25 -5.80 -14.54
CA GLU A 171 -5.01 -6.42 -15.64
C GLU A 171 -4.25 -6.30 -16.97
N SER A 172 -3.65 -5.16 -17.25
CA SER A 172 -2.80 -4.93 -18.43
C SER A 172 -1.58 -5.87 -18.45
N ILE A 173 -0.91 -6.03 -17.31
CA ILE A 173 0.22 -6.95 -17.15
C ILE A 173 -0.21 -8.40 -17.44
N LYS A 174 -1.36 -8.83 -16.89
CA LYS A 174 -1.92 -10.16 -17.18
C LYS A 174 -2.19 -10.36 -18.68
N MET A 175 -2.76 -9.37 -19.35
CA MET A 175 -3.02 -9.42 -20.79
C MET A 175 -1.74 -9.40 -21.63
N ALA A 176 -0.68 -8.76 -21.15
CA ALA A 176 0.60 -8.70 -21.86
C ALA A 176 1.22 -10.09 -22.10
N GLN A 177 0.96 -11.07 -21.23
CA GLN A 177 1.45 -12.45 -21.38
C GLN A 177 0.91 -13.15 -22.64
N TYR A 178 -0.28 -12.76 -23.08
CA TYR A 178 -0.97 -13.45 -24.19
C TYR A 178 -0.60 -12.92 -25.58
N LYS A 179 0.13 -11.80 -25.65
CA LYS A 179 0.52 -11.19 -26.94
C LYS A 179 1.95 -11.48 -27.38
N VAL A 180 2.70 -12.25 -26.61
CA VAL A 180 4.10 -12.58 -26.91
C VAL A 180 4.23 -14.02 -27.40
N ARG A 181 5.12 -14.24 -28.38
CA ARG A 181 5.52 -15.58 -28.84
C ARG A 181 6.86 -15.97 -28.25
N GLY A 182 7.07 -17.27 -28.06
CA GLY A 182 8.39 -17.80 -27.72
C GLY A 182 9.45 -17.49 -28.79
N VAL A 183 10.68 -17.30 -28.39
CA VAL A 183 11.87 -17.23 -29.24
C VAL A 183 12.69 -18.50 -29.01
N PHE A 184 13.18 -19.11 -30.11
CA PHE A 184 13.97 -20.35 -30.11
C PHE A 184 15.35 -20.06 -30.66
#